data_1d64fd84308a25064ea7269fc0bef3ff
#
_entry.id   1d64fd84308a25064ea7269fc0bef3ff
#
_cell.length_a   1.000
_cell.length_b   1.000
_cell.length_c   1.000
_cell.angle_alpha   90.00
_cell.angle_beta   90.00
_cell.angle_gamma   90.00
#
_symmetry.space_group_name_H-M   'P 1'
#
loop_
_entity.id
_entity.type
_entity.pdbx_description
1 polymer ?
#
loop_
_entity_poly.entity_id
_entity_poly.type
_entity_poly.pdbx_seq_one_letter_code
_entity_poly.pdbx_strand_id
1 'polypeptide(L)'
;MMIDEKSKDSDNEKKKFGEKFKKDEAKNDTTKSGSIKSSVIKSKRALENIVNENIGYIKSTAPNVHCLTNVVTMQDVANMLLAAGGSAIMAQDIKEMEEITQITSATLLNMGVPSDEKIAAYIAAGKFANKLGHPVIFDPVGVGASNYRKKCAKDILANVHPDIIRCNQEEAKILLEFKNFGREAKNLFDFEKLNIEEADFSTKERLKSDFSENKIGLSEDKENIKIKSNGVESSIKLSEEEQERAAMALAGKYNTVAFISGNIDIISDGENVLKIDGGDSRMRKVSGTGCMLSALCALFAAGAYLSHVSAAGDRSKIQFAETADNKTETGINGSKYDRKHGLSEKYFYTAYSAGKVWKETAKNTGVSTDIKSVGKGTIGTYHSLLFNELEGIIGKGI
;
A
#
# COMPACT_ATOMS: atom_id res chain seq x y z
N MET A 1 -9.84 40.73 14.68
CA MET A 1 -8.85 40.96 13.65
C MET A 1 -7.72 39.94 13.83
N MET A 2 -8.04 38.63 13.73
CA MET A 2 -7.09 37.50 13.94
C MET A 2 -7.52 36.24 13.15
N ILE A 3 -7.94 36.40 11.90
CA ILE A 3 -8.41 35.30 11.04
C ILE A 3 -7.56 35.16 9.75
N ASP A 4 -6.68 36.13 9.44
CA ASP A 4 -6.08 36.25 8.10
C ASP A 4 -4.65 35.65 7.95
N GLU A 5 -3.97 35.25 9.02
CA GLU A 5 -2.61 34.73 8.90
C GLU A 5 -2.53 33.23 8.58
N LYS A 6 -3.54 32.44 8.94
CA LYS A 6 -3.52 30.99 8.70
C LYS A 6 -3.81 30.56 7.27
N SER A 7 -4.47 31.42 6.47
CA SER A 7 -4.69 31.15 5.06
C SER A 7 -3.41 31.35 4.23
N LYS A 8 -2.53 32.24 4.67
CA LYS A 8 -1.27 32.56 3.96
C LYS A 8 -0.21 31.47 4.07
N ASP A 9 -0.17 30.73 5.18
CA ASP A 9 0.81 29.63 5.33
C ASP A 9 0.45 28.42 4.49
N SER A 10 -0.84 28.08 4.38
CA SER A 10 -1.28 26.97 3.52
C SER A 10 -1.06 27.26 2.03
N ASP A 11 -1.23 28.50 1.63
CA ASP A 11 -1.00 28.92 0.23
C ASP A 11 0.48 29.07 -0.12
N ASN A 12 1.33 29.41 0.87
CA ASN A 12 2.78 29.41 0.71
C ASN A 12 3.36 27.98 0.61
N GLU A 13 2.84 27.02 1.36
CA GLU A 13 3.25 25.61 1.21
C GLU A 13 2.82 25.02 -0.13
N LYS A 14 1.61 25.32 -0.59
CA LYS A 14 1.14 24.91 -1.92
C LYS A 14 1.99 25.51 -3.04
N LYS A 15 2.34 26.80 -2.94
CA LYS A 15 3.22 27.47 -3.88
C LYS A 15 4.62 26.84 -3.94
N LYS A 16 5.23 26.55 -2.78
CA LYS A 16 6.54 25.89 -2.69
C LYS A 16 6.53 24.48 -3.28
N PHE A 17 5.44 23.72 -3.09
CA PHE A 17 5.30 22.39 -3.66
C PHE A 17 5.18 22.46 -5.18
N GLY A 18 4.33 23.33 -5.70
CA GLY A 18 4.19 23.57 -7.15
C GLY A 18 5.46 24.12 -7.82
N GLU A 19 6.20 25.00 -7.13
CA GLU A 19 7.46 25.57 -7.63
C GLU A 19 8.60 24.54 -7.63
N LYS A 20 8.62 23.60 -6.69
CA LYS A 20 9.62 22.52 -6.66
C LYS A 20 9.43 21.55 -7.83
N PHE A 21 8.20 21.18 -8.16
CA PHE A 21 7.91 20.36 -9.35
C PHE A 21 8.29 21.09 -10.63
N LYS A 22 7.99 22.40 -10.76
CA LYS A 22 8.38 23.21 -11.92
C LYS A 22 9.90 23.36 -12.09
N LYS A 23 10.67 23.38 -10.98
CA LYS A 23 12.15 23.48 -11.03
C LYS A 23 12.81 22.17 -11.45
N ASP A 24 12.20 21.04 -11.12
CA ASP A 24 12.69 19.72 -11.51
C ASP A 24 12.37 19.43 -12.99
N GLU A 25 11.23 19.94 -13.51
CA GLU A 25 10.93 19.95 -14.96
C GLU A 25 11.93 20.78 -15.75
N ALA A 26 12.30 21.96 -15.27
CA ALA A 26 13.25 22.84 -15.97
C ALA A 26 14.70 22.32 -16.04
N LYS A 27 15.05 21.32 -15.22
CA LYS A 27 16.37 20.67 -15.27
C LYS A 27 16.43 19.46 -16.19
N ASN A 28 15.27 18.88 -16.56
CA ASN A 28 15.18 17.75 -17.49
C ASN A 28 14.95 18.13 -18.95
N ASP A 29 14.81 19.42 -19.27
CA ASP A 29 14.42 19.91 -20.60
C ASP A 29 15.62 20.16 -21.53
N THR A 30 16.73 19.44 -21.35
CA THR A 30 17.78 19.37 -22.35
C THR A 30 17.98 17.93 -22.79
N THR A 31 17.24 17.53 -23.79
CA THR A 31 17.45 16.62 -24.90
C THR A 31 16.28 15.66 -25.16
N LYS A 32 15.84 15.73 -26.41
CA LYS A 32 14.92 14.86 -27.17
C LYS A 32 13.44 15.19 -27.09
N SER A 33 13.00 15.92 -28.12
CA SER A 33 11.64 15.83 -28.65
C SER A 33 11.39 14.40 -29.14
N GLY A 34 11.02 13.53 -28.20
CA GLY A 34 10.43 12.23 -28.46
C GLY A 34 8.92 12.43 -28.41
N SER A 35 8.23 12.19 -29.52
CA SER A 35 6.78 12.13 -29.59
C SER A 35 6.24 11.33 -28.40
N ILE A 36 5.44 11.98 -27.53
CA ILE A 36 4.63 11.32 -26.53
C ILE A 36 3.77 10.32 -27.30
N LYS A 37 4.11 9.04 -27.22
CA LYS A 37 3.25 7.98 -27.72
C LYS A 37 1.95 8.12 -26.93
N SER A 38 0.89 8.55 -27.60
CA SER A 38 -0.47 8.56 -27.11
C SER A 38 -0.79 7.16 -26.60
N SER A 39 -0.63 6.94 -25.27
CA SER A 39 -1.10 5.74 -24.62
C SER A 39 -2.60 5.72 -24.84
N VAL A 40 -3.10 4.65 -25.45
CA VAL A 40 -4.54 4.48 -25.76
C VAL A 40 -5.26 4.44 -24.42
N ILE A 41 -5.87 5.55 -24.00
CA ILE A 41 -6.78 5.59 -22.86
C ILE A 41 -7.90 4.61 -23.18
N LYS A 42 -7.95 3.48 -22.48
CA LYS A 42 -9.00 2.47 -22.68
C LYS A 42 -10.37 3.09 -22.45
N SER A 43 -11.33 2.76 -23.30
CA SER A 43 -12.71 3.23 -23.14
C SER A 43 -13.27 2.81 -21.78
N LYS A 44 -14.27 3.53 -21.26
CA LYS A 44 -14.95 3.20 -19.99
C LYS A 44 -15.40 1.73 -19.96
N ARG A 45 -15.98 1.24 -21.05
CA ARG A 45 -16.41 -0.17 -21.18
C ARG A 45 -15.23 -1.14 -21.12
N ALA A 46 -14.09 -0.79 -21.69
CA ALA A 46 -12.89 -1.64 -21.61
C ALA A 46 -12.35 -1.70 -20.17
N LEU A 47 -12.40 -0.61 -19.41
CA LEU A 47 -12.03 -0.59 -18.01
C LEU A 47 -13.00 -1.39 -17.14
N GLU A 48 -14.31 -1.32 -17.38
CA GLU A 48 -15.31 -2.16 -16.71
C GLU A 48 -15.08 -3.65 -16.97
N ASN A 49 -14.76 -4.02 -18.21
CA ASN A 49 -14.41 -5.41 -18.54
C ASN A 49 -13.15 -5.88 -17.77
N ILE A 50 -12.14 -5.04 -17.64
CA ILE A 50 -10.92 -5.34 -16.86
C ILE A 50 -11.25 -5.54 -15.38
N VAL A 51 -12.12 -4.70 -14.82
CA VAL A 51 -12.55 -4.87 -13.42
C VAL A 51 -13.26 -6.21 -13.23
N ASN A 52 -14.20 -6.56 -14.12
CA ASN A 52 -14.92 -7.82 -14.06
C ASN A 52 -14.00 -9.04 -14.27
N GLU A 53 -13.02 -8.95 -15.14
CA GLU A 53 -12.00 -9.97 -15.33
C GLU A 53 -11.19 -10.18 -14.03
N ASN A 54 -10.72 -9.11 -13.40
CA ASN A 54 -9.99 -9.19 -12.12
C ASN A 54 -10.86 -9.75 -10.98
N ILE A 55 -12.16 -9.43 -10.93
CA ILE A 55 -13.12 -10.08 -10.03
C ILE A 55 -13.20 -11.59 -10.34
N GLY A 56 -13.23 -11.96 -11.61
CA GLY A 56 -13.20 -13.36 -12.07
C GLY A 56 -11.97 -14.11 -11.57
N TYR A 57 -10.80 -13.48 -11.55
CA TYR A 57 -9.57 -14.08 -11.01
C TYR A 57 -9.70 -14.37 -9.52
N ILE A 58 -10.25 -13.45 -8.72
CA ILE A 58 -10.48 -13.68 -7.28
C ILE A 58 -11.43 -14.87 -7.08
N LYS A 59 -12.55 -14.90 -7.80
CA LYS A 59 -13.54 -16.00 -7.69
C LYS A 59 -12.96 -17.36 -8.05
N SER A 60 -12.11 -17.42 -9.06
CA SER A 60 -11.56 -18.69 -9.56
C SER A 60 -10.39 -19.21 -8.74
N THR A 61 -9.65 -18.32 -8.07
CA THR A 61 -8.41 -18.68 -7.36
C THR A 61 -8.51 -18.62 -5.85
N ALA A 62 -9.55 -17.93 -5.31
CA ALA A 62 -9.73 -17.70 -3.86
C ALA A 62 -8.40 -17.32 -3.15
N PRO A 63 -7.74 -16.23 -3.56
CA PRO A 63 -6.36 -15.97 -3.18
C PRO A 63 -6.21 -15.71 -1.68
N ASN A 64 -5.06 -16.11 -1.13
CA ASN A 64 -4.69 -15.90 0.26
C ASN A 64 -3.61 -14.80 0.35
N VAL A 65 -3.82 -13.83 1.25
CA VAL A 65 -2.94 -12.67 1.43
C VAL A 65 -2.25 -12.74 2.79
N HIS A 66 -0.93 -12.65 2.82
CA HIS A 66 -0.18 -12.40 4.06
C HIS A 66 -0.34 -10.94 4.47
N CYS A 67 -1.04 -10.68 5.56
CA CYS A 67 -1.36 -9.33 6.02
C CYS A 67 -0.56 -8.94 7.26
N LEU A 68 0.61 -8.31 7.05
CA LEU A 68 1.30 -7.62 8.12
C LEU A 68 0.67 -6.24 8.29
N THR A 69 -0.36 -6.20 9.15
CA THR A 69 -1.17 -5.01 9.36
C THR A 69 -1.19 -4.56 10.82
N ASN A 70 -1.90 -3.50 11.13
CA ASN A 70 -1.95 -2.92 12.45
C ASN A 70 -3.15 -3.45 13.26
N VAL A 71 -3.00 -3.48 14.58
CA VAL A 71 -3.99 -4.03 15.52
C VAL A 71 -5.34 -3.30 15.49
N VAL A 72 -5.37 -2.04 15.05
CA VAL A 72 -6.60 -1.23 15.02
C VAL A 72 -7.56 -1.72 13.93
N THR A 73 -7.02 -2.24 12.82
CA THR A 73 -7.82 -2.57 11.62
C THR A 73 -7.72 -4.03 11.21
N MET A 74 -7.01 -4.85 11.99
CA MET A 74 -6.74 -6.26 11.64
C MET A 74 -8.01 -7.06 11.39
N GLN A 75 -9.01 -6.94 12.25
CA GLN A 75 -10.29 -7.64 12.11
C GLN A 75 -11.06 -7.18 10.87
N ASP A 76 -11.15 -5.88 10.64
CA ASP A 76 -11.85 -5.33 9.48
C ASP A 76 -11.17 -5.71 8.15
N VAL A 77 -9.83 -5.73 8.14
CA VAL A 77 -9.05 -6.21 6.99
C VAL A 77 -9.34 -7.68 6.71
N ALA A 78 -9.37 -8.54 7.74
CA ALA A 78 -9.69 -9.96 7.56
C ALA A 78 -11.12 -10.16 7.02
N ASN A 79 -12.10 -9.51 7.64
CA ASN A 79 -13.50 -9.59 7.22
C ASN A 79 -13.71 -9.05 5.79
N MET A 80 -13.01 -7.97 5.43
CA MET A 80 -13.08 -7.40 4.09
C MET A 80 -12.52 -8.37 3.04
N LEU A 81 -11.39 -9.03 3.30
CA LEU A 81 -10.82 -10.02 2.38
C LEU A 81 -11.74 -11.23 2.22
N LEU A 82 -12.37 -11.70 3.31
CA LEU A 82 -13.36 -12.79 3.26
C LEU A 82 -14.59 -12.37 2.45
N ALA A 83 -15.15 -11.18 2.69
CA ALA A 83 -16.28 -10.65 1.93
C ALA A 83 -15.94 -10.48 0.44
N ALA A 84 -14.68 -10.21 0.11
CA ALA A 84 -14.21 -10.12 -1.26
C ALA A 84 -13.86 -11.48 -1.91
N GLY A 85 -14.08 -12.61 -1.22
CA GLY A 85 -13.86 -13.95 -1.76
C GLY A 85 -12.42 -14.45 -1.68
N GLY A 86 -11.58 -13.83 -0.87
CA GLY A 86 -10.23 -14.29 -0.54
C GLY A 86 -10.08 -14.66 0.91
N SER A 87 -8.85 -14.78 1.38
CA SER A 87 -8.53 -15.04 2.78
C SER A 87 -7.27 -14.28 3.22
N ALA A 88 -7.04 -14.21 4.54
CA ALA A 88 -5.91 -13.52 5.11
C ALA A 88 -5.20 -14.38 6.15
N ILE A 89 -3.86 -14.32 6.17
CA ILE A 89 -3.04 -14.79 7.29
C ILE A 89 -2.42 -13.57 7.96
N MET A 90 -2.68 -13.41 9.27
CA MET A 90 -2.23 -12.26 10.07
C MET A 90 -0.96 -12.59 10.87
N ALA A 91 -0.02 -13.31 10.26
CA ALA A 91 1.25 -13.67 10.88
C ALA A 91 2.15 -12.42 11.03
N GLN A 92 2.80 -12.27 12.18
CA GLN A 92 3.63 -11.09 12.49
C GLN A 92 4.98 -11.45 13.14
N ASP A 93 5.20 -12.69 13.59
CA ASP A 93 6.49 -13.08 14.16
C ASP A 93 7.52 -13.33 13.06
N ILE A 94 8.72 -12.76 13.22
CA ILE A 94 9.80 -12.85 12.23
C ILE A 94 10.18 -14.31 11.90
N LYS A 95 9.95 -15.24 12.84
CA LYS A 95 10.30 -16.66 12.70
C LYS A 95 9.43 -17.41 11.70
N GLU A 96 8.21 -16.93 11.43
CA GLU A 96 7.27 -17.58 10.50
C GLU A 96 7.17 -16.87 9.14
N MET A 97 7.91 -15.77 8.94
CA MET A 97 7.75 -14.93 7.74
C MET A 97 8.01 -15.69 6.44
N GLU A 98 9.03 -16.54 6.39
CA GLU A 98 9.34 -17.32 5.19
C GLU A 98 8.23 -18.31 4.88
N GLU A 99 7.84 -19.12 5.85
CA GLU A 99 6.83 -20.18 5.70
C GLU A 99 5.48 -19.59 5.28
N ILE A 100 5.03 -18.54 5.98
CA ILE A 100 3.75 -17.91 5.68
C ILE A 100 3.75 -17.19 4.34
N THR A 101 4.84 -16.49 4.01
CA THR A 101 4.93 -15.82 2.70
C THR A 101 4.95 -16.84 1.56
N GLN A 102 5.51 -18.03 1.79
CA GLN A 102 5.56 -19.10 0.79
C GLN A 102 4.18 -19.65 0.44
N ILE A 103 3.29 -19.79 1.42
CA ILE A 103 1.93 -20.35 1.22
C ILE A 103 0.88 -19.30 0.88
N THR A 104 1.25 -18.03 0.79
CA THR A 104 0.36 -16.93 0.41
C THR A 104 0.67 -16.42 -0.99
N SER A 105 -0.27 -15.71 -1.60
CA SER A 105 -0.18 -15.27 -3.00
C SER A 105 0.14 -13.79 -3.15
N ALA A 106 0.12 -13.03 -2.06
CA ALA A 106 0.52 -11.63 -1.98
C ALA A 106 0.89 -11.26 -0.54
N THR A 107 1.65 -10.17 -0.38
CA THR A 107 2.04 -9.65 0.94
C THR A 107 1.64 -8.19 1.08
N LEU A 108 0.88 -7.87 2.13
CA LEU A 108 0.54 -6.51 2.52
C LEU A 108 1.44 -6.06 3.68
N LEU A 109 2.15 -4.97 3.49
CA LEU A 109 2.96 -4.30 4.51
C LEU A 109 2.28 -2.98 4.92
N ASN A 110 1.47 -2.99 5.98
CA ASN A 110 0.77 -1.82 6.48
C ASN A 110 1.43 -1.28 7.76
N MET A 111 2.02 -0.10 7.68
CA MET A 111 2.86 0.49 8.72
C MET A 111 2.05 1.25 9.80
N GLY A 112 0.79 0.87 10.08
CA GLY A 112 -0.10 1.63 10.96
C GLY A 112 0.39 1.79 12.41
N VAL A 113 0.93 0.74 13.03
CA VAL A 113 1.47 0.74 14.40
C VAL A 113 2.85 0.09 14.38
N PRO A 114 3.91 0.84 13.98
CA PRO A 114 5.26 0.29 13.82
C PRO A 114 5.94 0.02 15.17
N SER A 115 6.76 -1.03 15.21
CA SER A 115 7.80 -1.29 16.21
C SER A 115 9.02 -1.84 15.47
N ASP A 116 10.19 -1.86 16.11
CA ASP A 116 11.41 -2.37 15.48
C ASP A 116 11.26 -3.84 15.09
N GLU A 117 10.63 -4.67 15.94
CA GLU A 117 10.35 -6.07 15.64
C GLU A 117 9.42 -6.22 14.43
N LYS A 118 8.35 -5.42 14.37
CA LYS A 118 7.43 -5.44 13.22
C LYS A 118 8.13 -5.01 11.93
N ILE A 119 8.95 -3.98 11.98
CA ILE A 119 9.67 -3.52 10.78
C ILE A 119 10.66 -4.59 10.30
N ALA A 120 11.34 -5.28 11.20
CA ALA A 120 12.19 -6.42 10.84
C ALA A 120 11.38 -7.54 10.16
N ALA A 121 10.21 -7.90 10.71
CA ALA A 121 9.31 -8.89 10.11
C ALA A 121 8.79 -8.43 8.74
N TYR A 122 8.42 -7.17 8.58
CA TYR A 122 7.96 -6.60 7.31
C TYR A 122 9.04 -6.68 6.23
N ILE A 123 10.29 -6.36 6.59
CA ILE A 123 11.42 -6.46 5.68
C ILE A 123 11.69 -7.92 5.30
N ALA A 124 11.63 -8.85 6.27
CA ALA A 124 11.80 -10.27 6.01
C ALA A 124 10.72 -10.78 5.04
N ALA A 125 9.44 -10.62 5.37
CA ALA A 125 8.32 -11.04 4.54
C ALA A 125 8.38 -10.41 3.13
N GLY A 126 8.64 -9.12 3.04
CA GLY A 126 8.74 -8.41 1.77
C GLY A 126 9.89 -8.91 0.90
N LYS A 127 11.05 -9.19 1.47
CA LYS A 127 12.19 -9.80 0.74
C LYS A 127 11.85 -11.20 0.23
N PHE A 128 11.20 -12.04 1.05
CA PHE A 128 10.77 -13.36 0.63
C PHE A 128 9.72 -13.28 -0.48
N ALA A 129 8.72 -12.41 -0.34
CA ALA A 129 7.74 -12.17 -1.39
C ALA A 129 8.39 -11.72 -2.70
N ASN A 130 9.34 -10.77 -2.64
CA ASN A 130 10.09 -10.33 -3.82
C ASN A 130 10.91 -11.48 -4.46
N LYS A 131 11.53 -12.36 -3.64
CA LYS A 131 12.27 -13.53 -4.12
C LYS A 131 11.35 -14.53 -4.82
N LEU A 132 10.14 -14.75 -4.30
CA LEU A 132 9.14 -15.65 -4.87
C LEU A 132 8.40 -15.05 -6.08
N GLY A 133 8.53 -13.73 -6.30
CA GLY A 133 7.78 -13.01 -7.32
C GLY A 133 6.32 -12.74 -6.94
N HIS A 134 5.97 -12.89 -5.65
CA HIS A 134 4.67 -12.53 -5.12
C HIS A 134 4.51 -11.02 -5.08
N PRO A 135 3.33 -10.48 -5.39
CA PRO A 135 3.09 -9.04 -5.30
C PRO A 135 3.18 -8.54 -3.86
N VAL A 136 3.85 -7.41 -3.69
CA VAL A 136 4.00 -6.71 -2.41
C VAL A 136 3.28 -5.38 -2.48
N ILE A 137 2.39 -5.14 -1.54
CA ILE A 137 1.68 -3.86 -1.38
C ILE A 137 2.19 -3.17 -0.13
N PHE A 138 2.61 -1.91 -0.28
CA PHE A 138 3.06 -1.10 0.84
C PHE A 138 2.08 0.04 1.14
N ASP A 139 1.66 0.11 2.41
CA ASP A 139 0.79 1.17 2.94
C ASP A 139 1.55 1.92 4.05
N PRO A 140 2.13 3.08 3.77
CA PRO A 140 2.97 3.85 4.69
C PRO A 140 2.15 4.66 5.68
N VAL A 141 1.14 4.07 6.31
CA VAL A 141 0.19 4.74 7.20
C VAL A 141 0.88 5.68 8.16
N GLY A 142 0.55 6.97 8.08
CA GLY A 142 1.04 7.99 8.99
C GLY A 142 2.55 8.25 8.92
N VAL A 143 3.19 8.02 7.78
CA VAL A 143 4.64 8.20 7.60
C VAL A 143 5.12 9.60 7.98
N GLY A 144 4.27 10.62 7.88
CA GLY A 144 4.58 12.01 8.26
C GLY A 144 4.51 12.30 9.76
N ALA A 145 3.90 11.42 10.57
CA ALA A 145 3.55 11.71 11.95
C ALA A 145 4.77 11.77 12.90
N SER A 146 5.89 11.13 12.56
CA SER A 146 7.12 11.19 13.36
C SER A 146 8.37 10.86 12.55
N ASN A 147 9.53 11.24 13.05
CA ASN A 147 10.82 10.86 12.45
C ASN A 147 11.05 9.34 12.50
N TYR A 148 10.56 8.67 13.53
CA TYR A 148 10.60 7.22 13.64
C TYR A 148 9.82 6.55 12.49
N ARG A 149 8.59 6.99 12.20
CA ARG A 149 7.80 6.47 11.09
C ARG A 149 8.44 6.74 9.72
N LYS A 150 9.07 7.92 9.55
CA LYS A 150 9.86 8.22 8.34
C LYS A 150 11.04 7.27 8.18
N LYS A 151 11.74 6.95 9.30
CA LYS A 151 12.82 5.96 9.30
C LYS A 151 12.29 4.58 8.92
N CYS A 152 11.23 4.10 9.56
CA CYS A 152 10.60 2.82 9.25
C CYS A 152 10.25 2.66 7.76
N ALA A 153 9.60 3.68 7.19
CA ALA A 153 9.25 3.66 5.76
C ALA A 153 10.49 3.62 4.86
N LYS A 154 11.56 4.36 5.21
CA LYS A 154 12.83 4.32 4.50
C LYS A 154 13.47 2.94 4.58
N ASP A 155 13.49 2.32 5.75
CA ASP A 155 14.09 1.01 5.98
C ASP A 155 13.34 -0.07 5.17
N ILE A 156 12.01 -0.03 5.14
CA ILE A 156 11.20 -0.93 4.31
C ILE A 156 11.54 -0.72 2.83
N LEU A 157 11.44 0.51 2.32
CA LEU A 157 11.66 0.83 0.91
C LEU A 157 13.10 0.61 0.44
N ALA A 158 14.08 0.65 1.34
CA ALA A 158 15.47 0.34 1.06
C ALA A 158 15.72 -1.17 0.83
N ASN A 159 14.90 -2.02 1.43
CA ASN A 159 15.10 -3.46 1.48
C ASN A 159 14.06 -4.25 0.68
N VAL A 160 12.88 -3.69 0.46
CA VAL A 160 11.74 -4.32 -0.20
C VAL A 160 11.33 -3.49 -1.39
N HIS A 161 11.05 -4.15 -2.50
CA HIS A 161 10.48 -3.54 -3.70
C HIS A 161 8.96 -3.76 -3.71
N PRO A 162 8.12 -2.77 -3.35
CA PRO A 162 6.69 -2.90 -3.47
C PRO A 162 6.23 -2.78 -4.92
N ASP A 163 5.29 -3.63 -5.33
CA ASP A 163 4.65 -3.57 -6.65
C ASP A 163 3.57 -2.49 -6.68
N ILE A 164 2.93 -2.22 -5.52
CA ILE A 164 1.96 -1.13 -5.36
C ILE A 164 2.30 -0.38 -4.07
N ILE A 165 2.42 0.95 -4.15
CA ILE A 165 2.40 1.83 -2.98
C ILE A 165 1.04 2.51 -2.94
N ARG A 166 0.23 2.18 -1.92
CA ARG A 166 -1.04 2.83 -1.66
C ARG A 166 -0.90 3.80 -0.50
N CYS A 167 -1.19 5.07 -0.73
CA CYS A 167 -1.05 6.13 0.26
C CYS A 167 -2.11 7.23 0.06
N ASN A 168 -2.22 8.15 1.01
CA ASN A 168 -2.95 9.40 0.82
C ASN A 168 -2.03 10.50 0.28
N GLN A 169 -2.59 11.70 0.01
CA GLN A 169 -1.84 12.83 -0.56
C GLN A 169 -0.69 13.31 0.32
N GLU A 170 -0.86 13.32 1.64
CA GLU A 170 0.15 13.75 2.60
C GLU A 170 1.30 12.73 2.68
N GLU A 171 0.95 11.46 2.75
CA GLU A 171 1.91 10.35 2.74
C GLU A 171 2.73 10.33 1.45
N ALA A 172 2.06 10.54 0.29
CA ALA A 172 2.74 10.66 -1.00
C ALA A 172 3.76 11.80 -1.03
N LYS A 173 3.39 12.98 -0.50
CA LYS A 173 4.32 14.12 -0.38
C LYS A 173 5.57 13.75 0.43
N ILE A 174 5.40 13.11 1.58
CA ILE A 174 6.52 12.71 2.45
C ILE A 174 7.42 11.68 1.75
N LEU A 175 6.84 10.70 1.05
CA LEU A 175 7.62 9.72 0.29
C LEU A 175 8.42 10.36 -0.83
N LEU A 176 7.86 11.37 -1.49
CA LEU A 176 8.55 12.13 -2.55
C LEU A 176 9.72 12.97 -2.00
N GLU A 177 9.66 13.41 -0.74
CA GLU A 177 10.72 14.18 -0.08
C GLU A 177 11.92 13.31 0.33
N PHE A 178 11.81 11.98 0.39
CA PHE A 178 12.93 11.11 0.75
C PHE A 178 14.07 11.26 -0.26
N LYS A 179 15.24 11.72 0.21
CA LYS A 179 16.46 11.85 -0.62
C LYS A 179 17.17 10.49 -0.71
N ASN A 180 17.85 10.25 -1.82
CA ASN A 180 18.73 9.09 -2.05
C ASN A 180 18.02 7.73 -2.07
N PHE A 181 16.82 7.64 -2.68
CA PHE A 181 16.24 6.37 -3.07
C PHE A 181 16.62 6.08 -4.53
N GLY A 182 17.61 5.24 -4.71
CA GLY A 182 18.11 4.78 -5.99
C GLY A 182 19.54 4.25 -5.84
N ARG A 183 19.71 2.93 -5.76
CA ARG A 183 20.93 2.14 -5.89
C ARG A 183 22.02 2.17 -4.78
N GLU A 184 21.94 2.95 -3.73
CA GLU A 184 22.98 2.98 -2.68
C GLU A 184 22.52 2.63 -1.25
N ALA A 185 21.36 2.03 -1.05
CA ALA A 185 21.03 1.43 0.23
C ALA A 185 21.78 0.10 0.41
N LYS A 186 23.09 0.17 0.58
CA LYS A 186 23.89 -0.96 1.04
C LYS A 186 23.46 -1.30 2.47
N ASN A 187 22.85 -2.48 2.60
CA ASN A 187 22.81 -3.33 3.80
C ASN A 187 22.85 -2.63 5.17
N LEU A 188 21.72 -2.04 5.62
CA LEU A 188 21.54 -1.63 7.01
C LEU A 188 21.14 -2.78 7.94
N PHE A 189 20.71 -3.91 7.38
CA PHE A 189 20.45 -5.14 8.12
C PHE A 189 21.14 -6.30 7.44
N ASP A 190 22.25 -6.76 8.04
CA ASP A 190 23.00 -7.92 7.62
C ASP A 190 22.30 -9.17 8.20
N PHE A 191 21.34 -9.70 7.44
CA PHE A 191 20.58 -10.90 7.84
C PHE A 191 21.48 -12.16 7.90
N GLU A 192 22.66 -12.16 7.32
CA GLU A 192 23.64 -13.25 7.45
C GLU A 192 24.24 -13.34 8.87
N LYS A 193 24.11 -12.28 9.68
CA LYS A 193 24.53 -12.26 11.09
C LYS A 193 23.45 -12.66 12.09
N LEU A 194 22.21 -12.81 11.65
CA LEU A 194 21.15 -13.45 12.41
C LEU A 194 21.23 -14.97 12.19
N ASN A 195 22.23 -15.61 12.79
CA ASN A 195 22.16 -17.05 13.04
C ASN A 195 20.94 -17.29 13.93
N ILE A 196 19.83 -17.75 13.31
CA ILE A 196 18.60 -18.18 13.97
C ILE A 196 18.79 -19.62 14.48
N GLU A 197 19.93 -19.87 15.08
CA GLU A 197 20.12 -21.01 15.98
C GLU A 197 20.22 -20.44 17.40
N GLU A 198 19.17 -20.69 18.18
CA GLU A 198 19.06 -20.40 19.61
C GLU A 198 19.10 -18.90 20.00
N ALA A 199 17.96 -18.22 19.90
CA ALA A 199 17.75 -16.96 20.59
C ALA A 199 17.68 -17.17 22.09
N ASP A 200 18.85 -17.26 22.73
CA ASP A 200 18.99 -17.20 24.18
C ASP A 200 18.50 -15.85 24.73
N PHE A 201 17.79 -15.92 25.84
CA PHE A 201 17.11 -14.81 26.53
C PHE A 201 18.07 -13.71 27.02
N SER A 202 19.36 -13.83 26.76
CA SER A 202 20.41 -12.88 27.20
C SER A 202 20.54 -11.60 26.36
N THR A 203 19.88 -11.54 25.21
CA THR A 203 19.94 -10.37 24.31
C THR A 203 19.14 -9.18 24.85
N LYS A 204 18.23 -9.41 25.83
CA LYS A 204 17.46 -8.34 26.49
C LYS A 204 18.28 -7.45 27.39
N GLU A 205 19.39 -7.91 27.93
CA GLU A 205 20.25 -7.11 28.80
C GLU A 205 21.24 -6.25 28.03
N ARG A 206 21.70 -6.69 26.85
CA ARG A 206 22.62 -5.91 26.00
C ARG A 206 21.96 -4.67 25.39
N LEU A 207 20.67 -4.74 25.05
CA LEU A 207 19.93 -3.59 24.53
C LEU A 207 19.61 -2.53 25.60
N LYS A 208 19.68 -2.90 26.89
CA LYS A 208 19.49 -1.94 28.00
C LYS A 208 20.73 -1.12 28.31
N SER A 209 21.95 -1.62 28.02
CA SER A 209 23.19 -0.91 28.27
C SER A 209 23.46 0.22 27.27
N ASP A 210 23.04 0.09 26.03
CA ASP A 210 23.26 1.11 24.99
C ASP A 210 22.32 2.32 25.08
N PHE A 211 21.25 2.21 25.88
CA PHE A 211 20.30 3.32 26.11
C PHE A 211 20.64 4.23 27.29
N SER A 212 21.63 3.88 28.09
CA SER A 212 21.93 4.62 29.35
C SER A 212 22.98 5.73 29.22
N GLU A 213 23.66 5.89 28.09
CA GLU A 213 24.78 6.83 27.99
C GLU A 213 24.58 8.04 27.05
N ASN A 214 23.43 8.23 26.41
CA ASN A 214 23.18 9.47 25.67
C ASN A 214 22.29 10.44 26.46
N LYS A 215 22.93 11.25 27.32
CA LYS A 215 22.35 12.49 27.83
C LYS A 215 22.17 13.49 26.69
N ILE A 216 20.97 13.51 26.12
CA ILE A 216 20.56 14.61 25.24
C ILE A 216 20.09 15.76 26.13
N GLY A 217 20.83 16.84 26.08
CA GLY A 217 20.48 18.09 26.74
C GLY A 217 19.16 18.63 26.20
N LEU A 218 18.17 18.76 27.06
CA LEU A 218 16.92 19.44 26.79
C LEU A 218 17.18 20.94 26.76
N SER A 219 17.23 21.56 25.60
CA SER A 219 17.00 22.98 25.43
C SER A 219 15.50 23.26 25.49
N GLU A 220 15.09 24.08 26.44
CA GLU A 220 13.71 24.53 26.59
C GLU A 220 13.34 25.53 25.48
N ASP A 221 12.74 25.05 24.41
CA ASP A 221 11.92 25.89 23.51
C ASP A 221 10.50 25.37 23.51
N LYS A 222 9.70 25.99 24.39
CA LYS A 222 8.25 25.79 24.47
C LYS A 222 7.57 26.53 23.33
N GLU A 223 7.57 26.01 22.13
CA GLU A 223 6.58 26.37 21.14
C GLU A 223 5.37 25.44 21.23
N ASN A 224 4.21 26.06 21.47
CA ASN A 224 2.91 25.42 21.63
C ASN A 224 2.51 24.60 20.39
N ILE A 225 2.83 23.31 20.39
CA ILE A 225 2.26 22.36 19.42
C ILE A 225 0.81 22.11 19.82
N LYS A 226 -0.12 22.85 19.24
CA LYS A 226 -1.53 22.48 19.24
C LYS A 226 -1.70 21.24 18.37
N ILE A 227 -1.63 20.06 18.97
CA ILE A 227 -2.03 18.81 18.34
C ILE A 227 -3.56 18.90 18.13
N LYS A 228 -4.00 19.24 16.91
CA LYS A 228 -5.36 18.97 16.50
C LYS A 228 -5.48 17.47 16.35
N SER A 229 -6.24 16.82 17.20
CA SER A 229 -6.63 15.41 17.14
C SER A 229 -7.66 15.16 16.02
N ASN A 230 -7.25 15.38 14.78
CA ASN A 230 -7.93 14.80 13.63
C ASN A 230 -7.03 13.66 13.18
N GLY A 231 -7.57 12.42 13.13
CA GLY A 231 -6.80 11.21 12.78
C GLY A 231 -5.87 11.42 11.57
N VAL A 232 -5.22 10.37 11.11
CA VAL A 232 -4.24 10.38 10.00
C VAL A 232 -4.88 10.81 8.64
N GLU A 233 -5.78 11.78 8.66
CA GLU A 233 -6.41 12.35 7.47
C GLU A 233 -5.57 13.50 6.94
N SER A 234 -5.29 13.45 5.63
CA SER A 234 -4.55 14.49 4.93
C SER A 234 -5.21 15.86 5.08
N SER A 235 -4.50 16.79 5.70
CA SER A 235 -4.88 18.21 5.76
C SER A 235 -4.56 18.96 4.45
N ILE A 236 -3.76 18.36 3.57
CA ILE A 236 -3.32 18.91 2.29
C ILE A 236 -4.35 18.54 1.23
N LYS A 237 -4.84 19.54 0.52
CA LYS A 237 -5.67 19.38 -0.67
C LYS A 237 -4.86 19.79 -1.89
N LEU A 238 -4.33 18.79 -2.60
CA LEU A 238 -3.73 18.98 -3.91
C LEU A 238 -4.83 19.18 -4.96
N SER A 239 -4.59 19.98 -6.00
CA SER A 239 -5.42 19.94 -7.19
C SER A 239 -5.33 18.57 -7.87
N GLU A 240 -6.25 18.27 -8.75
CA GLU A 240 -6.27 17.00 -9.47
C GLU A 240 -4.98 16.80 -10.29
N GLU A 241 -4.53 17.84 -10.98
CA GLU A 241 -3.28 17.83 -11.76
C GLU A 241 -2.04 17.64 -10.89
N GLU A 242 -2.00 18.24 -9.68
CA GLU A 242 -0.91 18.04 -8.72
C GLU A 242 -0.89 16.61 -8.19
N GLN A 243 -2.06 15.99 -7.97
CA GLN A 243 -2.16 14.59 -7.59
C GLN A 243 -1.67 13.67 -8.70
N GLU A 244 -2.02 13.94 -9.97
CA GLU A 244 -1.52 13.15 -11.11
C GLU A 244 0.00 13.19 -11.18
N ARG A 245 0.57 14.40 -11.13
CA ARG A 245 2.03 14.57 -11.15
C ARG A 245 2.69 13.89 -9.96
N ALA A 246 2.10 13.97 -8.77
CA ALA A 246 2.60 13.28 -7.58
C ALA A 246 2.56 11.75 -7.74
N ALA A 247 1.49 11.20 -8.32
CA ALA A 247 1.37 9.77 -8.56
C ALA A 247 2.39 9.28 -9.59
N MET A 248 2.55 9.99 -10.71
CA MET A 248 3.57 9.67 -11.72
C MET A 248 4.99 9.75 -11.13
N ALA A 249 5.29 10.81 -10.39
CA ALA A 249 6.59 10.97 -9.74
C ALA A 249 6.88 9.89 -8.71
N LEU A 250 5.87 9.49 -7.91
CA LEU A 250 5.99 8.42 -6.92
C LEU A 250 6.23 7.06 -7.58
N ALA A 251 5.46 6.76 -8.62
CA ALA A 251 5.61 5.54 -9.39
C ALA A 251 7.00 5.45 -10.05
N GLY A 252 7.44 6.50 -10.71
CA GLY A 252 8.77 6.57 -11.33
C GLY A 252 9.91 6.48 -10.31
N LYS A 253 9.78 7.16 -9.15
CA LYS A 253 10.81 7.17 -8.09
C LYS A 253 11.07 5.78 -7.51
N TYR A 254 10.02 5.01 -7.26
CA TYR A 254 10.12 3.70 -6.61
C TYR A 254 9.97 2.53 -7.59
N ASN A 255 9.80 2.81 -8.88
CA ASN A 255 9.54 1.81 -9.93
C ASN A 255 8.37 0.87 -9.53
N THR A 256 7.23 1.46 -9.21
CA THR A 256 6.06 0.82 -8.62
C THR A 256 4.78 1.38 -9.23
N VAL A 257 3.66 0.77 -8.96
CA VAL A 257 2.35 1.41 -9.16
C VAL A 257 2.03 2.29 -7.95
N ALA A 258 1.81 3.59 -8.17
CA ALA A 258 1.37 4.51 -7.14
C ALA A 258 -0.15 4.62 -7.13
N PHE A 259 -0.77 4.41 -5.96
CA PHE A 259 -2.18 4.63 -5.72
C PHE A 259 -2.35 5.72 -4.66
N ILE A 260 -2.67 6.94 -5.08
CA ILE A 260 -2.94 8.06 -4.17
C ILE A 260 -4.44 8.20 -3.96
N SER A 261 -4.92 7.86 -2.76
CA SER A 261 -6.33 7.98 -2.42
C SER A 261 -6.73 9.40 -2.03
N GLY A 262 -7.96 9.77 -2.39
CA GLY A 262 -8.53 11.09 -2.14
C GLY A 262 -10.03 11.16 -2.43
N ASN A 263 -10.55 12.35 -2.70
CA ASN A 263 -11.89 12.49 -3.25
C ASN A 263 -11.96 11.81 -4.62
N ILE A 264 -10.98 12.07 -5.45
CA ILE A 264 -10.65 11.32 -6.66
C ILE A 264 -9.40 10.52 -6.31
N ASP A 265 -9.44 9.21 -6.53
CA ASP A 265 -8.26 8.37 -6.39
C ASP A 265 -7.48 8.42 -7.70
N ILE A 266 -6.15 8.56 -7.60
CA ILE A 266 -5.24 8.62 -8.74
C ILE A 266 -4.30 7.42 -8.70
N ILE A 267 -4.25 6.68 -9.79
CA ILE A 267 -3.35 5.53 -9.96
C ILE A 267 -2.41 5.81 -11.13
N SER A 268 -1.11 5.54 -10.94
CA SER A 268 -0.11 5.69 -11.99
C SER A 268 0.94 4.60 -11.94
N ASP A 269 1.41 4.19 -13.12
CA ASP A 269 2.58 3.31 -13.31
C ASP A 269 3.85 4.12 -13.65
N GLY A 270 3.77 5.45 -13.62
CA GLY A 270 4.82 6.38 -14.00
C GLY A 270 4.68 6.96 -15.40
N GLU A 271 3.95 6.30 -16.30
CA GLU A 271 3.69 6.75 -17.67
C GLU A 271 2.20 7.04 -17.90
N ASN A 272 1.34 6.21 -17.34
CA ASN A 272 -0.11 6.28 -17.47
C ASN A 272 -0.77 6.70 -16.16
N VAL A 273 -1.94 7.33 -16.27
CA VAL A 273 -2.75 7.74 -15.12
C VAL A 273 -4.19 7.27 -15.32
N LEU A 274 -4.76 6.65 -14.29
CA LEU A 274 -6.18 6.35 -14.17
C LEU A 274 -6.77 7.06 -12.96
N LYS A 275 -8.00 7.53 -13.11
CA LYS A 275 -8.75 8.27 -12.09
C LYS A 275 -9.99 7.50 -11.69
N ILE A 276 -10.32 7.53 -10.41
CA ILE A 276 -11.54 6.93 -9.88
C ILE A 276 -12.23 7.97 -9.01
N ASP A 277 -13.39 8.38 -9.42
CA ASP A 277 -14.31 9.24 -8.68
C ASP A 277 -15.37 8.42 -7.93
N GLY A 278 -16.21 9.11 -7.14
CA GLY A 278 -17.33 8.50 -6.43
C GLY A 278 -17.00 8.12 -4.99
N GLY A 279 -17.68 7.09 -4.49
CA GLY A 279 -17.63 6.70 -3.09
C GLY A 279 -18.66 7.45 -2.24
N ASP A 280 -18.48 7.42 -0.92
CA ASP A 280 -19.32 8.09 0.06
C ASP A 280 -18.47 8.77 1.13
N SER A 281 -18.86 9.99 1.51
CA SER A 281 -18.09 10.79 2.48
C SER A 281 -18.03 10.17 3.88
N ARG A 282 -18.95 9.26 4.21
CA ARG A 282 -18.99 8.53 5.49
C ARG A 282 -17.81 7.58 5.66
N MET A 283 -17.16 7.15 4.56
CA MET A 283 -15.94 6.35 4.64
C MET A 283 -14.85 6.99 5.50
N ARG A 284 -14.75 8.32 5.48
CA ARG A 284 -13.77 9.06 6.32
C ARG A 284 -14.02 8.95 7.82
N LYS A 285 -15.24 8.56 8.21
CA LYS A 285 -15.65 8.39 9.61
C LYS A 285 -15.50 6.94 10.08
N VAL A 286 -15.18 6.01 9.19
CA VAL A 286 -14.91 4.62 9.51
C VAL A 286 -13.40 4.43 9.57
N SER A 287 -12.89 4.02 10.74
CA SER A 287 -11.46 3.75 10.91
C SER A 287 -11.03 2.59 10.00
N GLY A 288 -9.84 2.70 9.41
CA GLY A 288 -9.23 1.61 8.66
C GLY A 288 -9.70 1.43 7.22
N THR A 289 -10.57 2.30 6.69
CA THR A 289 -11.01 2.21 5.28
C THR A 289 -9.83 2.27 4.29
N GLY A 290 -8.77 3.01 4.62
CA GLY A 290 -7.52 3.01 3.89
C GLY A 290 -6.80 1.68 3.95
N CYS A 291 -6.65 1.11 5.14
CA CYS A 291 -6.00 -0.19 5.34
C CYS A 291 -6.77 -1.33 4.63
N MET A 292 -8.11 -1.27 4.64
CA MET A 292 -8.98 -2.19 3.90
C MET A 292 -8.75 -2.05 2.38
N LEU A 293 -8.64 -0.83 1.85
CA LEU A 293 -8.33 -0.61 0.43
C LEU A 293 -6.96 -1.18 0.06
N SER A 294 -5.94 -1.01 0.90
CA SER A 294 -4.61 -1.57 0.66
C SER A 294 -4.64 -3.10 0.63
N ALA A 295 -5.42 -3.72 1.52
CA ALA A 295 -5.63 -5.16 1.52
C ALA A 295 -6.42 -5.64 0.29
N LEU A 296 -7.40 -4.87 -0.16
CA LEU A 296 -8.13 -5.16 -1.40
C LEU A 296 -7.18 -5.07 -2.62
N CYS A 297 -6.27 -4.09 -2.67
CA CYS A 297 -5.22 -4.05 -3.70
C CYS A 297 -4.36 -5.32 -3.67
N ALA A 298 -4.00 -5.82 -2.47
CA ALA A 298 -3.25 -7.06 -2.34
C ALA A 298 -4.03 -8.28 -2.85
N LEU A 299 -5.33 -8.35 -2.55
CA LEU A 299 -6.18 -9.45 -3.02
C LEU A 299 -6.30 -9.47 -4.55
N PHE A 300 -6.55 -8.31 -5.16
CA PHE A 300 -6.63 -8.20 -6.61
C PHE A 300 -5.30 -8.54 -7.28
N ALA A 301 -4.19 -8.09 -6.73
CA ALA A 301 -2.84 -8.43 -7.22
C ALA A 301 -2.56 -9.93 -7.08
N ALA A 302 -2.96 -10.56 -5.97
CA ALA A 302 -2.85 -11.99 -5.73
C ALA A 302 -3.65 -12.82 -6.75
N GLY A 303 -4.91 -12.45 -7.00
CA GLY A 303 -5.77 -13.12 -8.00
C GLY A 303 -5.16 -13.06 -9.39
N ALA A 304 -4.67 -11.89 -9.79
CA ALA A 304 -4.00 -11.72 -11.07
C ALA A 304 -2.66 -12.48 -11.15
N TYR A 305 -1.89 -12.55 -10.07
CA TYR A 305 -0.67 -13.36 -10.00
C TYR A 305 -0.98 -14.84 -10.21
N LEU A 306 -1.92 -15.41 -9.45
CA LEU A 306 -2.32 -16.81 -9.55
C LEU A 306 -2.87 -17.17 -10.93
N SER A 307 -3.70 -16.31 -11.53
CA SER A 307 -4.19 -16.50 -12.90
C SER A 307 -3.05 -16.58 -13.91
N HIS A 308 -2.01 -15.74 -13.77
CA HIS A 308 -0.85 -15.75 -14.65
C HIS A 308 -0.01 -17.02 -14.49
N VAL A 309 0.25 -17.45 -13.26
CA VAL A 309 1.01 -18.68 -12.98
C VAL A 309 0.27 -19.91 -13.53
N SER A 310 -1.06 -19.97 -13.38
CA SER A 310 -1.89 -21.03 -13.94
C SER A 310 -1.83 -21.08 -15.46
N ALA A 311 -1.91 -19.93 -16.13
CA ALA A 311 -1.83 -19.84 -17.60
C ALA A 311 -0.46 -20.23 -18.16
N ALA A 312 0.61 -19.97 -17.41
CA ALA A 312 1.97 -20.34 -17.79
C ALA A 312 2.27 -21.84 -17.65
N GLY A 313 1.33 -22.65 -17.13
CA GLY A 313 1.50 -24.10 -16.92
C GLY A 313 2.49 -24.45 -15.81
N ASP A 314 2.98 -23.48 -15.03
CA ASP A 314 3.95 -23.67 -13.95
C ASP A 314 3.22 -24.13 -12.66
N ARG A 315 2.70 -25.37 -12.70
CA ARG A 315 1.99 -25.98 -11.57
C ARG A 315 2.87 -26.17 -10.33
N SER A 316 4.18 -26.12 -10.46
CA SER A 316 5.10 -26.26 -9.30
C SER A 316 4.93 -25.15 -8.29
N LYS A 317 4.51 -23.95 -8.71
CA LYS A 317 4.26 -22.79 -7.85
C LYS A 317 2.86 -22.80 -7.19
N ILE A 318 1.92 -23.57 -7.75
CA ILE A 318 0.55 -23.69 -7.20
C ILE A 318 0.48 -24.81 -6.15
N GLN A 319 1.29 -25.86 -6.29
CA GLN A 319 1.25 -27.05 -5.45
C GLN A 319 1.73 -26.84 -4.00
N PHE A 320 2.43 -25.74 -3.71
CA PHE A 320 2.84 -25.41 -2.35
C PHE A 320 1.68 -24.94 -1.43
N ALA A 321 0.52 -24.63 -1.99
CA ALA A 321 -0.68 -24.29 -1.20
C ALA A 321 -1.42 -25.54 -0.67
N GLU A 322 -1.17 -26.74 -1.21
CA GLU A 322 -1.92 -27.96 -0.89
C GLU A 322 -1.14 -29.04 -0.09
N THR A 323 0.20 -28.96 0.00
CA THR A 323 0.97 -30.02 0.67
C THR A 323 2.08 -29.47 1.57
N ALA A 324 1.78 -29.33 2.85
CA ALA A 324 2.76 -29.03 3.90
C ALA A 324 3.62 -30.25 4.33
N ASP A 325 3.55 -31.39 3.61
CA ASP A 325 4.26 -32.62 3.96
C ASP A 325 5.12 -33.13 2.79
N ASN A 326 6.25 -32.51 2.51
CA ASN A 326 7.42 -33.24 1.98
C ASN A 326 8.63 -32.31 1.82
N LYS A 327 9.61 -32.49 2.70
CA LYS A 327 10.97 -31.95 2.56
C LYS A 327 11.64 -32.57 1.33
N THR A 328 11.80 -31.81 0.26
CA THR A 328 12.84 -32.06 -0.74
C THR A 328 13.52 -30.76 -1.09
N GLU A 329 14.80 -30.67 -0.74
CA GLU A 329 15.73 -29.66 -1.21
C GLU A 329 15.84 -29.76 -2.74
N THR A 330 15.13 -28.90 -3.45
CA THR A 330 15.44 -28.64 -4.86
C THR A 330 15.78 -27.17 -5.01
N GLY A 331 17.08 -26.93 -5.26
CA GLY A 331 17.60 -25.60 -5.55
C GLY A 331 16.83 -24.96 -6.70
N ILE A 332 16.06 -23.92 -6.37
CA ILE A 332 15.39 -23.09 -7.36
C ILE A 332 16.47 -22.18 -7.95
N ASN A 333 16.99 -22.58 -9.12
CA ASN A 333 17.77 -21.68 -9.97
C ASN A 333 16.91 -20.47 -10.29
N GLY A 334 17.25 -19.32 -9.68
CA GLY A 334 16.59 -18.06 -9.89
C GLY A 334 16.63 -17.64 -11.35
N SER A 335 15.59 -17.95 -12.11
CA SER A 335 15.34 -17.25 -13.35
C SER A 335 15.10 -15.78 -12.98
N LYS A 336 15.96 -14.87 -13.46
CA LYS A 336 15.70 -13.45 -13.45
C LYS A 336 14.36 -13.23 -14.16
N TYR A 337 13.27 -13.13 -13.39
CA TYR A 337 12.01 -12.64 -13.90
C TYR A 337 12.28 -11.21 -14.39
N ASP A 338 12.23 -11.03 -15.71
CA ASP A 338 12.34 -9.70 -16.32
C ASP A 338 11.06 -8.94 -16.00
N ARG A 339 11.05 -8.24 -14.85
CA ARG A 339 9.92 -7.46 -14.31
C ARG A 339 9.62 -6.22 -15.16
N LYS A 340 10.35 -6.00 -16.27
CA LYS A 340 10.40 -4.67 -16.92
C LYS A 340 9.19 -4.29 -17.76
N HIS A 341 8.33 -5.19 -18.27
CA HIS A 341 7.24 -4.75 -19.16
C HIS A 341 5.86 -5.42 -19.00
N GLY A 342 5.70 -6.57 -18.34
CA GLY A 342 4.39 -7.25 -18.29
C GLY A 342 3.68 -7.18 -16.93
N LEU A 343 4.41 -7.10 -15.83
CA LEU A 343 3.84 -7.12 -14.48
C LEU A 343 3.43 -5.72 -13.98
N SER A 344 4.14 -4.66 -14.39
CA SER A 344 3.80 -3.28 -14.03
C SER A 344 2.43 -2.90 -14.59
N GLU A 345 2.17 -3.18 -15.87
CA GLU A 345 0.86 -2.93 -16.48
C GLU A 345 -0.25 -3.73 -15.79
N LYS A 346 0.02 -4.99 -15.44
CA LYS A 346 -0.94 -5.86 -14.76
C LYS A 346 -1.33 -5.29 -13.40
N TYR A 347 -0.37 -4.90 -12.56
CA TYR A 347 -0.64 -4.35 -11.24
C TYR A 347 -1.27 -2.95 -11.30
N PHE A 348 -1.03 -2.19 -12.34
CA PHE A 348 -1.71 -0.93 -12.62
C PHE A 348 -3.24 -1.13 -12.74
N TYR A 349 -3.65 -2.12 -13.53
CA TYR A 349 -5.09 -2.43 -13.69
C TYR A 349 -5.69 -3.15 -12.48
N THR A 350 -4.93 -3.95 -11.74
CA THR A 350 -5.43 -4.54 -10.47
C THR A 350 -5.64 -3.49 -9.40
N ALA A 351 -4.74 -2.51 -9.27
CA ALA A 351 -4.90 -1.38 -8.38
C ALA A 351 -6.13 -0.54 -8.74
N TYR A 352 -6.35 -0.28 -10.04
CA TYR A 352 -7.56 0.38 -10.53
C TYR A 352 -8.81 -0.41 -10.18
N SER A 353 -8.82 -1.72 -10.41
CA SER A 353 -9.97 -2.58 -10.13
C SER A 353 -10.33 -2.58 -8.64
N ALA A 354 -9.33 -2.70 -7.76
CA ALA A 354 -9.52 -2.61 -6.31
C ALA A 354 -10.14 -1.28 -5.89
N GLY A 355 -9.61 -0.16 -6.38
CA GLY A 355 -10.14 1.17 -6.11
C GLY A 355 -11.56 1.37 -6.65
N LYS A 356 -11.84 0.89 -7.86
CA LYS A 356 -13.17 0.99 -8.47
C LYS A 356 -14.21 0.20 -7.69
N VAL A 357 -13.91 -1.04 -7.34
CA VAL A 357 -14.77 -1.88 -6.48
C VAL A 357 -14.99 -1.19 -5.13
N TRP A 358 -13.93 -0.65 -4.51
CA TRP A 358 -14.04 0.02 -3.22
C TRP A 358 -14.91 1.30 -3.25
N LYS A 359 -14.77 2.12 -4.28
CA LYS A 359 -15.61 3.33 -4.47
C LYS A 359 -17.08 2.97 -4.72
N GLU A 360 -17.34 1.93 -5.50
CA GLU A 360 -18.71 1.48 -5.75
C GLU A 360 -19.33 0.84 -4.50
N THR A 361 -18.54 0.04 -3.75
CA THR A 361 -18.93 -0.47 -2.42
C THR A 361 -19.34 0.68 -1.50
N ALA A 362 -18.51 1.70 -1.37
CA ALA A 362 -18.80 2.85 -0.53
C ALA A 362 -20.09 3.57 -0.92
N LYS A 363 -20.30 3.78 -2.20
CA LYS A 363 -21.51 4.43 -2.75
C LYS A 363 -22.76 3.59 -2.45
N ASN A 364 -22.73 2.27 -2.72
CA ASN A 364 -23.87 1.39 -2.47
C ASN A 364 -24.14 1.26 -0.97
N THR A 365 -23.12 1.20 -0.14
CA THR A 365 -23.23 1.23 1.32
C THR A 365 -23.93 2.51 1.78
N GLY A 366 -23.61 3.66 1.18
CA GLY A 366 -24.29 4.92 1.44
C GLY A 366 -25.78 4.85 1.19
N VAL A 367 -26.17 4.38 0.02
CA VAL A 367 -27.58 4.20 -0.38
C VAL A 367 -28.29 3.21 0.55
N SER A 368 -27.69 2.05 0.80
CA SER A 368 -28.27 1.01 1.69
C SER A 368 -28.43 1.49 3.13
N THR A 369 -27.49 2.31 3.63
CA THR A 369 -27.58 2.92 4.95
C THR A 369 -28.75 3.88 5.05
N ASP A 370 -28.99 4.68 4.03
CA ASP A 370 -30.08 5.66 4.00
C ASP A 370 -31.45 4.98 3.88
N ILE A 371 -31.55 3.88 3.15
CA ILE A 371 -32.80 3.10 2.98
C ILE A 371 -33.16 2.31 4.26
N LYS A 372 -32.15 1.61 4.86
CA LYS A 372 -32.39 0.72 6.02
C LYS A 372 -32.54 1.45 7.34
N SER A 373 -32.18 2.73 7.40
CA SER A 373 -32.28 3.52 8.62
C SER A 373 -33.59 4.32 8.63
N VAL A 374 -34.39 4.15 9.67
CA VAL A 374 -35.51 5.09 9.97
C VAL A 374 -34.87 6.38 10.46
N GLY A 375 -34.52 7.28 9.53
CA GLY A 375 -33.73 8.46 9.77
C GLY A 375 -32.34 8.39 9.09
N LYS A 376 -31.47 9.38 9.34
CA LYS A 376 -30.09 9.38 8.81
C LYS A 376 -29.32 8.21 9.41
N GLY A 377 -28.91 7.26 8.59
CA GLY A 377 -28.12 6.09 9.01
C GLY A 377 -26.86 6.48 9.76
N THR A 378 -26.60 5.77 10.86
CA THR A 378 -25.41 5.99 11.70
C THR A 378 -24.16 5.40 11.06
N ILE A 379 -22.99 5.83 11.55
CA ILE A 379 -21.71 5.32 11.05
C ILE A 379 -21.51 3.84 11.35
N GLY A 380 -22.09 3.33 12.45
CA GLY A 380 -22.08 1.91 12.78
C GLY A 380 -22.85 1.08 11.76
N THR A 381 -24.02 1.53 11.32
CA THR A 381 -24.80 0.89 10.25
C THR A 381 -24.01 0.91 8.94
N TYR A 382 -23.40 2.03 8.61
CA TYR A 382 -22.56 2.16 7.41
C TYR A 382 -21.39 1.17 7.44
N HIS A 383 -20.65 1.10 8.56
CA HIS A 383 -19.54 0.15 8.72
C HIS A 383 -19.99 -1.31 8.53
N SER A 384 -21.10 -1.70 9.17
CA SER A 384 -21.60 -3.08 9.05
C SER A 384 -22.06 -3.46 7.65
N LEU A 385 -22.58 -2.50 6.88
CA LEU A 385 -23.04 -2.74 5.51
C LEU A 385 -21.92 -2.78 4.47
N LEU A 386 -20.72 -2.24 4.78
CA LEU A 386 -19.59 -2.24 3.84
C LEU A 386 -19.24 -3.64 3.35
N PHE A 387 -19.21 -4.63 4.24
CA PHE A 387 -18.85 -6.00 3.87
C PHE A 387 -19.94 -6.66 3.00
N ASN A 388 -21.22 -6.44 3.32
CA ASN A 388 -22.34 -6.97 2.55
C ASN A 388 -22.38 -6.41 1.12
N GLU A 389 -22.16 -5.09 0.98
CA GLU A 389 -22.14 -4.45 -0.34
C GLU A 389 -20.92 -4.88 -1.16
N LEU A 390 -19.75 -5.06 -0.51
CA LEU A 390 -18.57 -5.59 -1.17
C LEU A 390 -18.82 -7.02 -1.71
N GLU A 391 -19.33 -7.92 -0.86
CA GLU A 391 -19.69 -9.28 -1.27
C GLU A 391 -20.68 -9.28 -2.44
N GLY A 392 -21.68 -8.37 -2.40
CA GLY A 392 -22.64 -8.21 -3.47
C GLY A 392 -22.03 -7.77 -4.80
N ILE A 393 -21.04 -6.85 -4.77
CA ILE A 393 -20.34 -6.41 -5.98
C ILE A 393 -19.43 -7.53 -6.51
N ILE A 394 -18.68 -8.18 -5.65
CA ILE A 394 -17.83 -9.32 -6.07
C ILE A 394 -18.71 -10.43 -6.66
N GLY A 395 -19.89 -10.69 -6.09
CA GLY A 395 -20.84 -11.68 -6.59
C GLY A 395 -21.36 -11.39 -8.00
N LYS A 396 -21.74 -10.15 -8.28
CA LYS A 396 -22.43 -9.73 -9.51
C LYS A 396 -21.51 -9.15 -10.60
N GLY A 397 -20.37 -8.59 -10.20
CA GLY A 397 -19.54 -7.73 -11.03
C GLY A 397 -19.96 -6.25 -10.95
N ILE A 398 -19.28 -5.40 -11.72
CA ILE A 398 -19.53 -3.95 -11.85
C ILE A 398 -20.23 -3.66 -13.18
#